data_d12d63766b57690278fb34e659588875
#
_entry.id   d12d63766b57690278fb34e659588875
#
_cell.length_a   1.000
_cell.length_b   1.000
_cell.length_c   1.000
_cell.angle_alpha   90.00
_cell.angle_beta   90.00
_cell.angle_gamma   90.00
#
_symmetry.space_group_name_H-M   'P 1'
#
loop_
_entity.id
_entity.type
_entity.pdbx_description
1 polymer ?
#
loop_
_entity_poly.entity_id
_entity_poly.type
_entity_poly.pdbx_seq_one_letter_code
_entity_poly.pdbx_strand_id
1 'polypeptide(L)'
;LMNALLHHVPTIAEVPRAGIVHRLDKDTSGLLVVAKTLEAQTDLVRQLQARSVRRQYLVVVTGVVQRGGIVDAPIGRHPVHRVKMAIVPETLGGKPAVTHFRVLEEYEHASLLECALETGRTHQIRVHMASLKHPLLGDPVYGKVDPRLPLFHRQALHATRLGLLHPLTRRLQQWEAPPPSDMLELLEELRYG
;
A
#
# COMPACT_ATOMS: atom_id res chain seq x y z
N LEU A 1 9.81 -13.01 3.15
CA LEU A 1 10.51 -11.80 3.61
C LEU A 1 11.38 -12.11 4.83
N MET A 2 10.83 -12.59 5.94
CA MET A 2 11.58 -12.82 7.19
C MET A 2 12.84 -13.68 6.99
N ASN A 3 12.74 -14.83 6.31
CA ASN A 3 13.90 -15.69 6.00
C ASN A 3 14.96 -14.97 5.16
N ALA A 4 14.55 -14.14 4.20
CA ALA A 4 15.48 -13.35 3.40
C ALA A 4 16.20 -12.29 4.23
N LEU A 5 15.50 -11.63 5.15
CA LEU A 5 16.07 -10.66 6.07
C LEU A 5 17.09 -11.30 7.02
N LEU A 6 16.76 -12.45 7.60
CA LEU A 6 17.66 -13.21 8.47
C LEU A 6 18.94 -13.67 7.74
N HIS A 7 18.81 -14.02 6.47
CA HIS A 7 19.97 -14.37 5.64
C HIS A 7 20.85 -13.14 5.34
N HIS A 8 20.22 -12.01 5.01
CA HIS A 8 20.93 -10.78 4.62
C HIS A 8 21.55 -10.03 5.81
N VAL A 9 20.88 -10.05 6.97
CA VAL A 9 21.30 -9.39 8.21
C VAL A 9 21.12 -10.37 9.38
N PRO A 10 22.07 -11.29 9.63
CA PRO A 10 21.93 -12.33 10.66
C PRO A 10 21.62 -11.78 12.06
N THR A 11 22.15 -10.62 12.43
CA THR A 11 21.94 -9.97 13.73
C THR A 11 20.49 -9.56 13.98
N ILE A 12 19.67 -9.48 12.93
CA ILE A 12 18.24 -9.13 13.03
C ILE A 12 17.41 -10.22 13.74
N ALA A 13 17.97 -11.42 13.91
CA ALA A 13 17.34 -12.52 14.65
C ALA A 13 16.99 -12.15 16.11
N GLU A 14 17.75 -11.24 16.71
CA GLU A 14 17.53 -10.74 18.06
C GLU A 14 16.43 -9.68 18.15
N VAL A 15 15.98 -9.15 17.00
CA VAL A 15 14.93 -8.14 16.92
C VAL A 15 13.58 -8.83 16.70
N PRO A 16 12.54 -8.53 17.51
CA PRO A 16 11.21 -9.13 17.35
C PRO A 16 10.71 -9.03 15.91
N ARG A 17 10.15 -10.11 15.38
CA ARG A 17 9.65 -10.21 13.99
C ARG A 17 10.71 -9.85 12.92
N ALA A 18 12.00 -10.08 13.22
CA ALA A 18 13.12 -9.68 12.37
C ALA A 18 13.05 -8.19 11.95
N GLY A 19 12.69 -7.31 12.88
CA GLY A 19 12.61 -5.86 12.67
C GLY A 19 11.49 -5.36 11.77
N ILE A 20 10.55 -6.21 11.38
CA ILE A 20 9.41 -5.82 10.52
C ILE A 20 8.43 -5.00 11.34
N VAL A 21 8.26 -3.72 10.98
CA VAL A 21 7.40 -2.75 11.68
C VAL A 21 6.11 -2.43 10.92
N HIS A 22 6.09 -2.68 9.61
CA HIS A 22 4.90 -2.56 8.76
C HIS A 22 4.90 -3.65 7.68
N ARG A 23 3.95 -3.61 6.79
CA ARG A 23 3.77 -4.67 5.79
C ARG A 23 3.48 -4.11 4.40
N LEU A 24 3.87 -4.87 3.39
CA LEU A 24 3.27 -4.86 2.06
C LEU A 24 2.44 -6.12 1.87
N ASP A 25 1.38 -6.03 1.08
CA ASP A 25 0.60 -7.21 0.68
C ASP A 25 1.43 -8.10 -0.24
N LYS A 26 1.12 -9.39 -0.27
CA LYS A 26 1.69 -10.29 -1.27
C LYS A 26 1.48 -9.69 -2.66
N ASP A 27 2.51 -9.77 -3.49
CA ASP A 27 2.54 -9.24 -4.87
C ASP A 27 2.47 -7.70 -5.00
N THR A 28 2.52 -6.96 -3.89
CA THR A 28 2.77 -5.51 -3.91
C THR A 28 4.26 -5.25 -3.94
N SER A 29 4.71 -4.47 -4.92
CA SER A 29 6.11 -4.07 -5.09
C SER A 29 6.45 -2.79 -4.33
N GLY A 30 7.74 -2.48 -4.21
CA GLY A 30 8.25 -1.21 -3.70
C GLY A 30 8.89 -1.26 -2.33
N LEU A 31 8.89 -0.13 -1.66
CA LEU A 31 9.66 0.15 -0.46
C LEU A 31 9.04 -0.41 0.82
N LEU A 32 9.89 -1.02 1.63
CA LEU A 32 9.57 -1.50 2.97
C LEU A 32 10.73 -1.14 3.91
N VAL A 33 10.44 -0.56 5.09
CA VAL A 33 11.46 -0.32 6.11
C VAL A 33 11.50 -1.46 7.12
N VAL A 34 12.73 -1.84 7.49
CA VAL A 34 13.01 -2.86 8.49
C VAL A 34 14.01 -2.31 9.50
N ALA A 35 13.74 -2.49 10.78
CA ALA A 35 14.64 -2.11 11.86
C ALA A 35 15.74 -3.15 12.04
N LYS A 36 16.99 -2.73 12.18
CA LYS A 36 18.12 -3.62 12.43
C LYS A 36 18.43 -3.79 13.93
N THR A 37 17.87 -2.95 14.79
CA THR A 37 18.03 -2.98 16.25
C THR A 37 16.69 -2.81 16.94
N LEU A 38 16.63 -3.18 18.21
CA LEU A 38 15.42 -3.02 19.03
C LEU A 38 15.06 -1.55 19.24
N GLU A 39 16.05 -0.68 19.43
CA GLU A 39 15.87 0.76 19.57
C GLU A 39 15.25 1.37 18.32
N ALA A 40 15.79 0.99 17.15
CA ALA A 40 15.25 1.43 15.86
C ALA A 40 13.82 0.92 15.64
N GLN A 41 13.52 -0.32 16.01
CA GLN A 41 12.17 -0.88 15.93
C GLN A 41 11.20 -0.10 16.80
N THR A 42 11.57 0.17 18.05
CA THR A 42 10.74 0.92 19.00
C THR A 42 10.43 2.32 18.48
N ASP A 43 11.43 3.02 17.97
CA ASP A 43 11.24 4.37 17.43
C ASP A 43 10.37 4.35 16.17
N LEU A 44 10.62 3.44 15.22
CA LEU A 44 9.82 3.34 13.99
C LEU A 44 8.36 2.98 14.28
N VAL A 45 8.10 2.12 15.27
CA VAL A 45 6.73 1.81 15.70
C VAL A 45 6.05 3.07 16.24
N ARG A 46 6.74 3.89 17.05
CA ARG A 46 6.22 5.17 17.54
C ARG A 46 5.90 6.14 16.41
N GLN A 47 6.79 6.26 15.41
CA GLN A 47 6.57 7.11 14.26
C GLN A 47 5.35 6.65 13.43
N LEU A 48 5.16 5.33 13.25
CA LEU A 48 4.00 4.76 12.58
C LEU A 48 2.69 5.03 13.36
N GLN A 49 2.73 4.88 14.69
CA GLN A 49 1.58 5.19 15.57
C GLN A 49 1.23 6.68 15.53
N ALA A 50 2.26 7.55 15.52
CA ALA A 50 2.10 9.00 15.37
C ALA A 50 1.72 9.44 13.95
N ARG A 51 1.59 8.50 12.99
CA ARG A 51 1.28 8.76 11.57
C ARG A 51 2.28 9.70 10.88
N SER A 52 3.52 9.77 11.38
CA SER A 52 4.57 10.65 10.85
C SER A 52 5.40 10.01 9.73
N VAL A 53 5.31 8.70 9.54
CA VAL A 53 5.96 8.00 8.43
C VAL A 53 5.19 8.26 7.13
N ARG A 54 5.84 8.88 6.18
CA ARG A 54 5.26 9.12 4.84
C ARG A 54 5.35 7.86 4.00
N ARG A 55 4.21 7.38 3.51
CA ARG A 55 4.09 6.19 2.66
C ARG A 55 3.21 6.53 1.47
N GLN A 56 3.83 6.59 0.30
CA GLN A 56 3.12 6.90 -0.95
C GLN A 56 3.20 5.73 -1.90
N TYR A 57 2.10 5.50 -2.61
CA TYR A 57 1.91 4.39 -3.52
C TYR A 57 1.42 4.88 -4.88
N LEU A 58 1.92 4.27 -5.94
CA LEU A 58 1.31 4.35 -7.27
C LEU A 58 0.28 3.23 -7.40
N VAL A 59 -0.89 3.57 -7.90
CA VAL A 59 -2.06 2.69 -7.96
C VAL A 59 -2.76 2.86 -9.29
N VAL A 60 -2.96 1.78 -10.04
CA VAL A 60 -3.85 1.82 -11.20
C VAL A 60 -5.19 1.24 -10.80
N VAL A 61 -6.24 2.02 -10.96
CA VAL A 61 -7.62 1.61 -10.66
C VAL A 61 -8.47 1.52 -11.93
N THR A 62 -9.50 0.69 -11.87
CA THR A 62 -10.49 0.58 -12.96
C THR A 62 -11.46 1.75 -12.91
N GLY A 63 -11.84 2.25 -14.09
CA GLY A 63 -12.73 3.41 -14.23
C GLY A 63 -12.03 4.76 -14.08
N VAL A 64 -12.70 5.80 -14.55
CA VAL A 64 -12.18 7.16 -14.54
C VAL A 64 -12.49 7.83 -13.21
N VAL A 65 -11.44 8.20 -12.48
CA VAL A 65 -11.53 8.96 -11.23
C VAL A 65 -11.31 10.42 -11.53
N GLN A 66 -12.36 11.22 -11.44
CA GLN A 66 -12.31 12.64 -11.82
C GLN A 66 -11.60 13.55 -10.80
N ARG A 67 -11.60 13.20 -9.53
CA ARG A 67 -11.04 14.05 -8.45
C ARG A 67 -10.37 13.20 -7.39
N GLY A 68 -9.28 13.74 -6.85
CA GLY A 68 -8.69 13.25 -5.63
C GLY A 68 -9.58 13.45 -4.40
N GLY A 69 -9.22 12.80 -3.30
CA GLY A 69 -9.98 12.88 -2.07
C GLY A 69 -9.35 12.13 -0.91
N ILE A 70 -10.16 11.90 0.10
CA ILE A 70 -9.79 11.17 1.32
C ILE A 70 -10.83 10.09 1.54
N VAL A 71 -10.38 8.86 1.81
CA VAL A 71 -11.23 7.81 2.35
C VAL A 71 -10.87 7.64 3.81
N ASP A 72 -11.76 8.08 4.68
CA ASP A 72 -11.70 7.86 6.12
C ASP A 72 -12.80 6.86 6.50
N ALA A 73 -12.45 5.58 6.45
CA ALA A 73 -13.40 4.51 6.66
C ALA A 73 -12.74 3.32 7.36
N PRO A 74 -13.27 2.87 8.52
CA PRO A 74 -12.69 1.80 9.30
C PRO A 74 -12.66 0.47 8.53
N ILE A 75 -11.57 -0.29 8.70
CA ILE A 75 -11.37 -1.58 8.05
C ILE A 75 -11.36 -2.71 9.08
N GLY A 76 -12.08 -3.77 8.79
CA GLY A 76 -12.14 -4.99 9.56
C GLY A 76 -12.22 -6.23 8.68
N ARG A 77 -12.29 -7.41 9.30
CA ARG A 77 -12.57 -8.65 8.59
C ARG A 77 -13.95 -8.60 7.94
N HIS A 78 -14.04 -9.06 6.70
CA HIS A 78 -15.34 -9.17 6.03
C HIS A 78 -16.26 -10.11 6.82
N PRO A 79 -17.50 -9.72 7.11
CA PRO A 79 -18.39 -10.48 8.02
C PRO A 79 -18.69 -11.90 7.51
N VAL A 80 -18.72 -12.10 6.20
CA VAL A 80 -19.03 -13.41 5.59
C VAL A 80 -17.75 -14.07 5.03
N HIS A 81 -16.95 -13.33 4.27
CA HIS A 81 -15.75 -13.86 3.61
C HIS A 81 -14.50 -13.54 4.42
N ARG A 82 -14.20 -14.33 5.44
CA ARG A 82 -13.12 -14.06 6.42
C ARG A 82 -11.71 -13.90 5.85
N VAL A 83 -11.46 -14.34 4.63
CA VAL A 83 -10.19 -14.13 3.93
C VAL A 83 -10.06 -12.71 3.34
N LYS A 84 -11.18 -11.98 3.26
CA LYS A 84 -11.24 -10.60 2.78
C LYS A 84 -11.31 -9.60 3.93
N MET A 85 -10.91 -8.37 3.62
CA MET A 85 -11.16 -7.19 4.45
C MET A 85 -12.31 -6.39 3.85
N ALA A 86 -12.95 -5.57 4.68
CA ALA A 86 -14.07 -4.72 4.26
C ALA A 86 -14.09 -3.44 5.09
N ILE A 87 -14.86 -2.45 4.64
CA ILE A 87 -15.28 -1.34 5.49
C ILE A 87 -16.24 -1.92 6.55
N VAL A 88 -15.82 -1.79 7.80
CA VAL A 88 -16.56 -2.30 8.97
C VAL A 88 -16.59 -1.21 10.03
N PRO A 89 -17.77 -0.84 10.57
CA PRO A 89 -17.86 0.14 11.65
C PRO A 89 -16.99 -0.23 12.84
N GLU A 90 -16.46 0.76 13.55
CA GLU A 90 -15.62 0.52 14.74
C GLU A 90 -16.39 -0.24 15.83
N THR A 91 -17.69 0.00 15.96
CA THR A 91 -18.60 -0.73 16.86
C THR A 91 -18.68 -2.24 16.57
N LEU A 92 -18.32 -2.65 15.34
CA LEU A 92 -18.28 -4.05 14.90
C LEU A 92 -16.84 -4.56 14.72
N GLY A 93 -15.86 -3.86 15.29
CA GLY A 93 -14.45 -4.28 15.30
C GLY A 93 -13.61 -3.75 14.13
N GLY A 94 -14.14 -2.84 13.32
CA GLY A 94 -13.36 -2.08 12.35
C GLY A 94 -12.31 -1.22 13.06
N LYS A 95 -11.16 -1.04 12.41
CA LYS A 95 -10.07 -0.19 12.93
C LYS A 95 -9.92 1.05 12.06
N PRO A 96 -9.75 2.26 12.64
CA PRO A 96 -9.57 3.48 11.89
C PRO A 96 -8.57 3.33 10.76
N ALA A 97 -8.95 3.79 9.58
CA ALA A 97 -8.11 3.72 8.39
C ALA A 97 -8.35 4.94 7.51
N VAL A 98 -7.26 5.64 7.15
CA VAL A 98 -7.31 6.87 6.35
C VAL A 98 -6.34 6.74 5.18
N THR A 99 -6.87 6.94 3.98
CA THR A 99 -6.14 6.97 2.71
C THR A 99 -6.44 8.28 1.98
N HIS A 100 -5.41 9.07 1.71
CA HIS A 100 -5.49 10.21 0.80
C HIS A 100 -5.18 9.73 -0.60
N PHE A 101 -5.84 10.26 -1.61
CA PHE A 101 -5.52 9.94 -2.99
C PHE A 101 -5.65 11.17 -3.90
N ARG A 102 -4.82 11.23 -4.94
CA ARG A 102 -4.91 12.22 -6.00
C ARG A 102 -4.74 11.54 -7.35
N VAL A 103 -5.41 12.08 -8.35
CA VAL A 103 -5.31 11.60 -9.72
C VAL A 103 -4.01 12.14 -10.33
N LEU A 104 -3.20 11.25 -10.89
CA LEU A 104 -2.00 11.59 -11.64
C LEU A 104 -2.27 11.62 -13.14
N GLU A 105 -3.03 10.62 -13.62
CA GLU A 105 -3.33 10.48 -15.05
C GLU A 105 -4.68 9.77 -15.21
N GLU A 106 -5.46 10.22 -16.19
CA GLU A 106 -6.74 9.60 -16.56
C GLU A 106 -6.57 8.90 -17.91
N TYR A 107 -7.09 7.67 -17.99
CA TYR A 107 -7.16 6.89 -19.22
C TYR A 107 -8.61 6.64 -19.58
N GLU A 108 -8.89 6.06 -20.76
CA GLU A 108 -10.26 5.86 -21.24
C GLU A 108 -11.12 5.03 -20.25
N HIS A 109 -10.54 3.98 -19.65
CA HIS A 109 -11.25 3.06 -18.74
C HIS A 109 -10.53 2.81 -17.42
N ALA A 110 -9.48 3.58 -17.11
CA ALA A 110 -8.69 3.44 -15.90
C ALA A 110 -8.17 4.81 -15.41
N SER A 111 -7.55 4.83 -14.23
CA SER A 111 -6.85 6.00 -13.71
C SER A 111 -5.59 5.60 -12.96
N LEU A 112 -4.52 6.38 -13.12
CA LEU A 112 -3.33 6.30 -12.27
C LEU A 112 -3.50 7.26 -11.10
N LEU A 113 -3.40 6.74 -9.91
CA LEU A 113 -3.50 7.50 -8.66
C LEU A 113 -2.19 7.45 -7.88
N GLU A 114 -1.94 8.50 -7.11
CA GLU A 114 -1.04 8.44 -5.96
C GLU A 114 -1.87 8.34 -4.70
N CYS A 115 -1.61 7.32 -3.88
CA CYS A 115 -2.22 7.14 -2.58
C CYS A 115 -1.20 7.41 -1.47
N ALA A 116 -1.58 8.17 -0.43
CA ALA A 116 -0.79 8.40 0.76
C ALA A 116 -1.53 7.87 2.00
N LEU A 117 -0.81 7.11 2.83
CA LEU A 117 -1.38 6.42 3.98
C LEU A 117 -1.07 7.15 5.30
N GLU A 118 -2.09 7.45 6.10
CA GLU A 118 -1.92 7.75 7.53
C GLU A 118 -1.83 6.47 8.37
N THR A 119 -2.63 5.49 8.04
CA THR A 119 -2.72 4.18 8.69
C THR A 119 -2.25 3.08 7.73
N GLY A 120 -2.00 1.87 8.24
CA GLY A 120 -1.55 0.75 7.42
C GLY A 120 -2.32 -0.55 7.75
N ARG A 121 -3.63 -0.57 7.50
CA ARG A 121 -4.45 -1.77 7.70
C ARG A 121 -4.25 -2.77 6.56
N THR A 122 -4.52 -4.03 6.84
CA THR A 122 -4.46 -5.10 5.83
C THR A 122 -5.33 -4.73 4.62
N HIS A 123 -4.79 -4.80 3.42
CA HIS A 123 -5.45 -4.48 2.14
C HIS A 123 -6.06 -3.06 2.08
N GLN A 124 -5.55 -2.09 2.86
CA GLN A 124 -6.23 -0.81 3.07
C GLN A 124 -6.53 -0.06 1.76
N ILE A 125 -5.55 0.19 0.90
CA ILE A 125 -5.76 0.90 -0.39
C ILE A 125 -6.74 0.11 -1.26
N ARG A 126 -6.59 -1.20 -1.32
CA ARG A 126 -7.41 -2.09 -2.14
C ARG A 126 -8.89 -2.04 -1.73
N VAL A 127 -9.17 -2.12 -0.43
CA VAL A 127 -10.52 -2.02 0.14
C VAL A 127 -11.09 -0.62 -0.05
N HIS A 128 -10.33 0.43 0.23
CA HIS A 128 -10.77 1.81 0.08
C HIS A 128 -11.11 2.15 -1.36
N MET A 129 -10.27 1.80 -2.32
CA MET A 129 -10.56 2.06 -3.74
C MET A 129 -11.74 1.24 -4.24
N ALA A 130 -11.86 -0.02 -3.83
CA ALA A 130 -13.04 -0.84 -4.16
C ALA A 130 -14.33 -0.26 -3.59
N SER A 131 -14.31 0.35 -2.40
CA SER A 131 -15.48 1.00 -1.80
C SER A 131 -15.96 2.22 -2.60
N LEU A 132 -15.05 2.88 -3.29
CA LEU A 132 -15.35 3.98 -4.22
C LEU A 132 -15.80 3.50 -5.61
N LYS A 133 -15.95 2.20 -5.83
CA LYS A 133 -16.25 1.55 -7.13
C LYS A 133 -15.09 1.61 -8.14
N HIS A 134 -13.89 1.88 -7.68
CA HIS A 134 -12.65 1.90 -8.44
C HIS A 134 -11.65 0.88 -7.89
N PRO A 135 -11.93 -0.45 -7.97
CA PRO A 135 -10.98 -1.45 -7.51
C PRO A 135 -9.67 -1.37 -8.30
N LEU A 136 -8.58 -1.84 -7.70
CA LEU A 136 -7.29 -1.88 -8.38
C LEU A 136 -7.34 -2.83 -9.59
N LEU A 137 -6.74 -2.40 -10.68
CA LEU A 137 -6.57 -3.23 -11.86
C LEU A 137 -5.73 -4.46 -11.51
N GLY A 138 -6.17 -5.64 -11.96
CA GLY A 138 -5.51 -6.91 -11.70
C GLY A 138 -5.64 -7.45 -10.26
N ASP A 139 -6.39 -6.79 -9.37
CA ASP A 139 -6.57 -7.26 -7.99
C ASP A 139 -7.32 -8.60 -7.94
N PRO A 140 -6.69 -9.69 -7.47
CA PRO A 140 -7.30 -11.02 -7.48
C PRO A 140 -8.42 -11.20 -6.45
N VAL A 141 -8.58 -10.27 -5.50
CA VAL A 141 -9.53 -10.38 -4.38
C VAL A 141 -10.69 -9.39 -4.50
N TYR A 142 -10.40 -8.13 -4.84
CA TYR A 142 -11.36 -7.03 -4.89
C TYR A 142 -11.62 -6.54 -6.31
N GLY A 143 -10.79 -6.93 -7.27
CA GLY A 143 -10.88 -6.55 -8.67
C GLY A 143 -12.04 -7.23 -9.40
N LYS A 144 -12.34 -6.69 -10.56
CA LYS A 144 -13.22 -7.28 -11.57
C LYS A 144 -12.50 -7.28 -12.90
N VAL A 145 -12.70 -8.32 -13.67
CA VAL A 145 -12.20 -8.38 -15.04
C VAL A 145 -13.03 -7.40 -15.88
N ASP A 146 -12.34 -6.50 -16.57
CA ASP A 146 -12.93 -5.64 -17.58
C ASP A 146 -12.22 -5.92 -18.91
N PRO A 147 -12.92 -6.43 -19.93
CA PRO A 147 -12.30 -6.81 -21.21
C PRO A 147 -11.76 -5.62 -22.02
N ARG A 148 -12.06 -4.39 -21.62
CA ARG A 148 -11.55 -3.16 -22.23
C ARG A 148 -10.20 -2.73 -21.65
N LEU A 149 -9.73 -3.41 -20.60
CA LEU A 149 -8.49 -3.10 -19.91
C LEU A 149 -7.43 -4.17 -20.15
N PRO A 150 -6.15 -3.80 -20.15
CA PRO A 150 -5.07 -4.76 -20.22
C PRO A 150 -5.15 -5.79 -19.10
N LEU A 151 -4.71 -7.01 -19.39
CA LEU A 151 -4.60 -8.05 -18.38
C LEU A 151 -3.38 -7.79 -17.50
N PHE A 152 -3.61 -7.67 -16.20
CA PHE A 152 -2.55 -7.54 -15.21
C PHE A 152 -2.71 -8.61 -14.13
N HIS A 153 -1.63 -9.33 -13.79
CA HIS A 153 -1.72 -10.59 -13.02
C HIS A 153 -1.59 -10.42 -11.50
N ARG A 154 -1.57 -9.20 -11.01
CA ARG A 154 -1.51 -8.84 -9.59
C ARG A 154 -2.21 -7.50 -9.39
N GLN A 155 -2.45 -7.11 -8.14
CA GLN A 155 -2.91 -5.74 -7.89
C GLN A 155 -1.88 -4.72 -8.41
N ALA A 156 -2.32 -3.78 -9.24
CA ALA A 156 -1.50 -2.69 -9.76
C ALA A 156 -1.22 -1.67 -8.63
N LEU A 157 -0.31 -2.05 -7.74
CA LEU A 157 0.04 -1.33 -6.51
C LEU A 157 1.56 -1.39 -6.28
N HIS A 158 2.17 -0.22 -6.08
CA HIS A 158 3.60 -0.07 -5.88
C HIS A 158 3.90 0.97 -4.81
N ALA A 159 4.63 0.59 -3.76
CA ALA A 159 5.10 1.50 -2.71
C ALA A 159 6.28 2.32 -3.24
N THR A 160 5.98 3.52 -3.78
CA THR A 160 6.94 4.32 -4.55
C THR A 160 7.80 5.23 -3.68
N ARG A 161 7.26 5.78 -2.58
CA ARG A 161 8.02 6.68 -1.69
C ARG A 161 7.82 6.34 -0.24
N LEU A 162 8.92 6.43 0.50
CA LEU A 162 8.96 6.23 1.94
C LEU A 162 9.76 7.36 2.58
N GLY A 163 9.23 8.01 3.60
CA GLY A 163 9.91 9.05 4.35
C GLY A 163 9.70 8.90 5.86
N LEU A 164 10.76 9.00 6.63
CA LEU A 164 10.75 8.88 8.08
C LEU A 164 11.94 9.62 8.71
N LEU A 165 11.88 9.84 10.01
CA LEU A 165 13.03 10.30 10.76
C LEU A 165 13.92 9.10 11.11
N HIS A 166 15.22 9.20 10.81
CA HIS A 166 16.16 8.13 11.17
C HIS A 166 16.18 7.96 12.70
N PRO A 167 15.98 6.75 13.23
CA PRO A 167 15.81 6.52 14.66
C PRO A 167 16.91 7.10 15.55
N LEU A 168 18.17 7.04 15.11
CA LEU A 168 19.31 7.54 15.90
C LEU A 168 19.64 8.99 15.59
N THR A 169 19.82 9.32 14.29
CA THR A 169 20.32 10.65 13.90
C THR A 169 19.25 11.72 13.87
N ARG A 170 17.97 11.34 13.91
CA ARG A 170 16.76 12.18 13.80
C ARG A 170 16.70 13.01 12.52
N ARG A 171 17.54 12.70 11.52
CA ARG A 171 17.50 13.34 10.21
C ARG A 171 16.38 12.72 9.38
N LEU A 172 15.67 13.55 8.63
CA LEU A 172 14.69 13.10 7.67
C LEU A 172 15.39 12.25 6.59
N GLN A 173 14.91 11.03 6.40
CA GLN A 173 15.33 10.13 5.34
C GLN A 173 14.16 9.93 4.40
N GLN A 174 14.44 9.95 3.10
CA GLN A 174 13.45 9.70 2.06
C GLN A 174 14.06 8.79 0.99
N TRP A 175 13.23 7.86 0.54
CA TRP A 175 13.60 6.94 -0.54
C TRP A 175 12.48 6.95 -1.57
N GLU A 176 12.87 6.73 -2.81
CA GLU A 176 11.99 6.54 -3.94
C GLU A 176 12.38 5.29 -4.71
N ALA A 177 11.40 4.47 -5.09
CA ALA A 177 11.56 3.32 -5.94
C ALA A 177 10.76 3.55 -7.23
N PRO A 178 11.39 3.44 -8.41
CA PRO A 178 10.65 3.53 -9.67
C PRO A 178 9.68 2.34 -9.81
N PRO A 179 8.58 2.50 -10.57
CA PRO A 179 7.69 1.40 -10.87
C PRO A 179 8.45 0.24 -11.54
N PRO A 180 8.12 -1.02 -11.22
CA PRO A 180 8.69 -2.18 -11.88
C PRO A 180 8.24 -2.29 -13.35
N SER A 181 8.95 -3.06 -14.15
CA SER A 181 8.76 -3.16 -15.61
C SER A 181 7.32 -3.53 -15.98
N ASP A 182 6.71 -4.50 -15.29
CA ASP A 182 5.32 -4.91 -15.55
C ASP A 182 4.33 -3.74 -15.38
N MET A 183 4.58 -2.86 -14.41
CA MET A 183 3.73 -1.69 -14.17
C MET A 183 4.00 -0.57 -15.17
N LEU A 184 5.25 -0.41 -15.62
CA LEU A 184 5.58 0.54 -16.69
C LEU A 184 4.93 0.11 -18.03
N GLU A 185 5.03 -1.16 -18.38
CA GLU A 185 4.38 -1.75 -19.54
C GLU A 185 2.85 -1.55 -19.50
N LEU A 186 2.22 -1.81 -18.34
CA LEU A 186 0.81 -1.53 -18.14
C LEU A 186 0.46 -0.06 -18.40
N LEU A 187 1.26 0.89 -17.88
CA LEU A 187 1.00 2.31 -18.08
C LEU A 187 1.16 2.74 -19.54
N GLU A 188 2.12 2.16 -20.25
CA GLU A 188 2.29 2.40 -21.69
C GLU A 188 1.08 1.86 -22.49
N GLU A 189 0.64 0.65 -22.18
CA GLU A 189 -0.53 0.06 -22.84
C GLU A 189 -1.81 0.89 -22.59
N LEU A 190 -2.01 1.40 -21.37
CA LEU A 190 -3.14 2.27 -21.06
C LEU A 190 -3.11 3.63 -21.77
N ARG A 191 -1.92 4.12 -22.17
CA ARG A 191 -1.75 5.40 -22.86
C ARG A 191 -1.95 5.28 -24.36
N TYR A 192 -1.53 4.16 -24.96
CA TYR A 192 -1.35 4.04 -26.41
C TYR A 192 -2.11 2.85 -27.02
N GLY A 193 -2.67 1.96 -26.21
CA GLY A 193 -3.49 0.83 -26.64
C GLY A 193 -4.95 1.19 -26.72
#